data_5eb8b9b1ced58407a20783e54cb9ed18
#
_entry.id   5eb8b9b1ced58407a20783e54cb9ed18
#
_cell.length_a   1.000
_cell.length_b   1.000
_cell.length_c   1.000
_cell.angle_alpha   90.00
_cell.angle_beta   90.00
_cell.angle_gamma   90.00
#
_symmetry.space_group_name_H-M   'P 1'
#
loop_
_entity.id
_entity.type
_entity.pdbx_description
1 polymer ?
#
loop_
_entity_poly.entity_id
_entity_poly.type
_entity_poly.pdbx_seq_one_letter_code
_entity_poly.pdbx_strand_id
1 'polypeptide(L)'
;FSSGLLFVRGLKLKETARAMAAWAAVGVVLVLAFSFQDQVLGLWQRLRSAVIPGYPVQTGSGEMMISESPGGQYLVYGKVNGTPVGFLVDTGASDIVLSPADARRIGVDMESLKFDRVYETANGQGRGARYRVSTLQVGAIVLHDVPVSINQAPMQTSLLGAAFLRRLKSFGFSDHRMVLRW
;
A
#
# COMPACT_ATOMS: atom_id res chain seq x y z
N PHE A 1 1.82 -74.68 18.70
CA PHE A 1 1.47 -74.65 17.28
C PHE A 1 0.71 -73.40 17.01
N SER A 2 1.34 -72.52 16.36
CA SER A 2 0.93 -71.12 16.12
C SER A 2 0.25 -71.05 14.78
N SER A 3 -1.03 -70.61 14.74
CA SER A 3 -1.70 -70.18 13.53
C SER A 3 -2.03 -68.71 13.66
N GLY A 4 -1.14 -67.88 13.23
CA GLY A 4 -1.35 -66.45 13.03
C GLY A 4 -2.24 -66.26 11.78
N LEU A 5 -3.52 -66.11 11.99
CA LEU A 5 -4.45 -65.75 10.93
C LEU A 5 -4.22 -64.32 10.49
N LEU A 6 -3.71 -64.15 9.29
CA LEU A 6 -3.72 -62.92 8.54
C LEU A 6 -5.17 -62.43 8.30
N PHE A 7 -5.62 -61.50 9.12
CA PHE A 7 -6.86 -60.78 8.91
C PHE A 7 -6.61 -59.69 7.88
N VAL A 8 -6.53 -60.08 6.62
CA VAL A 8 -6.58 -59.08 5.52
C VAL A 8 -8.04 -58.67 5.41
N ARG A 9 -8.35 -57.61 6.14
CA ARG A 9 -9.65 -56.93 6.05
C ARG A 9 -9.78 -56.41 4.62
N GLY A 10 -10.73 -56.97 3.86
CA GLY A 10 -10.95 -56.59 2.47
C GLY A 10 -11.13 -55.09 2.34
N LEU A 11 -10.10 -54.45 1.84
CA LEU A 11 -10.15 -53.06 1.44
C LEU A 11 -11.27 -52.95 0.40
N LYS A 12 -12.34 -52.24 0.73
CA LYS A 12 -13.41 -51.93 -0.21
C LYS A 12 -12.82 -51.01 -1.29
N LEU A 13 -12.27 -51.58 -2.34
CA LEU A 13 -11.59 -50.90 -3.45
C LEU A 13 -12.36 -49.66 -3.95
N LYS A 14 -13.70 -49.71 -3.89
CA LYS A 14 -14.55 -48.57 -4.26
C LYS A 14 -14.43 -47.38 -3.28
N GLU A 15 -14.25 -47.63 -1.98
CA GLU A 15 -14.15 -46.57 -0.97
C GLU A 15 -12.73 -45.93 -1.01
N THR A 16 -11.70 -46.73 -1.18
CA THR A 16 -10.31 -46.21 -1.36
C THR A 16 -10.18 -45.45 -2.68
N ALA A 17 -10.76 -45.93 -3.77
CA ALA A 17 -10.75 -45.20 -5.05
C ALA A 17 -11.49 -43.86 -4.98
N ARG A 18 -12.64 -43.81 -4.27
CA ARG A 18 -13.35 -42.54 -4.02
C ARG A 18 -12.55 -41.58 -3.16
N ALA A 19 -11.90 -42.06 -2.12
CA ALA A 19 -11.01 -41.22 -1.27
C ALA A 19 -9.81 -40.68 -2.06
N MET A 20 -9.17 -41.50 -2.88
CA MET A 20 -8.07 -41.06 -3.74
C MET A 20 -8.53 -40.02 -4.77
N ALA A 21 -9.70 -40.24 -5.40
CA ALA A 21 -10.26 -39.27 -6.33
C ALA A 21 -10.60 -37.92 -5.64
N ALA A 22 -11.15 -37.97 -4.41
CA ALA A 22 -11.41 -36.76 -3.62
C ALA A 22 -10.13 -35.99 -3.29
N TRP A 23 -9.08 -36.69 -2.86
CA TRP A 23 -7.76 -36.06 -2.59
C TRP A 23 -7.11 -35.53 -3.86
N ALA A 24 -7.21 -36.24 -4.99
CA ALA A 24 -6.75 -35.72 -6.27
C ALA A 24 -7.49 -34.46 -6.69
N ALA A 25 -8.83 -34.41 -6.51
CA ALA A 25 -9.61 -33.21 -6.77
C ALA A 25 -9.20 -32.03 -5.88
N VAL A 26 -8.97 -32.26 -4.58
CA VAL A 26 -8.45 -31.24 -3.66
C VAL A 26 -7.06 -30.75 -4.13
N GLY A 27 -6.17 -31.65 -4.53
CA GLY A 27 -4.86 -31.29 -5.08
C GLY A 27 -4.96 -30.40 -6.32
N VAL A 28 -5.85 -30.76 -7.26
CA VAL A 28 -6.09 -29.95 -8.46
C VAL A 28 -6.63 -28.55 -8.10
N VAL A 29 -7.60 -28.48 -7.18
CA VAL A 29 -8.13 -27.18 -6.71
C VAL A 29 -7.05 -26.32 -6.07
N LEU A 30 -6.17 -26.90 -5.25
CA LEU A 30 -5.06 -26.17 -4.64
C LEU A 30 -4.05 -25.69 -5.68
N VAL A 31 -3.71 -26.51 -6.68
CA VAL A 31 -2.83 -26.11 -7.78
C VAL A 31 -3.44 -24.98 -8.59
N LEU A 32 -4.74 -25.06 -8.92
CA LEU A 32 -5.45 -24.01 -9.62
C LEU A 32 -5.50 -22.72 -8.77
N ALA A 33 -5.84 -22.81 -7.49
CA ALA A 33 -5.86 -21.66 -6.58
C ALA A 33 -4.48 -21.00 -6.50
N PHE A 34 -3.43 -21.79 -6.42
CA PHE A 34 -2.05 -21.25 -6.40
C PHE A 34 -1.65 -20.65 -7.76
N SER A 35 -2.02 -21.29 -8.87
CA SER A 35 -1.71 -20.80 -10.22
C SER A 35 -2.43 -19.50 -10.57
N PHE A 36 -3.64 -19.29 -10.03
CA PHE A 36 -4.46 -18.11 -10.31
C PHE A 36 -4.39 -17.02 -9.23
N GLN A 37 -3.63 -17.23 -8.14
CA GLN A 37 -3.56 -16.28 -7.04
C GLN A 37 -3.15 -14.88 -7.50
N ASP A 38 -2.17 -14.76 -8.41
CA ASP A 38 -1.69 -13.47 -8.90
C ASP A 38 -2.73 -12.75 -9.78
N GLN A 39 -3.50 -13.52 -10.55
CA GLN A 39 -4.59 -12.97 -11.37
C GLN A 39 -5.75 -12.48 -10.51
N VAL A 40 -6.11 -13.23 -9.47
CA VAL A 40 -7.16 -12.84 -8.52
C VAL A 40 -6.74 -11.62 -7.72
N LEU A 41 -5.50 -11.57 -7.24
CA LEU A 41 -4.94 -10.40 -6.55
C LEU A 41 -4.90 -9.18 -7.48
N GLY A 42 -4.51 -9.35 -8.74
CA GLY A 42 -4.50 -8.28 -9.74
C GLY A 42 -5.91 -7.76 -10.06
N LEU A 43 -6.90 -8.65 -10.19
CA LEU A 43 -8.30 -8.27 -10.37
C LEU A 43 -8.85 -7.52 -9.14
N TRP A 44 -8.52 -8.00 -7.94
CA TRP A 44 -8.92 -7.37 -6.68
C TRP A 44 -8.33 -5.96 -6.50
N GLN A 45 -7.06 -5.76 -6.91
CA GLN A 45 -6.42 -4.44 -6.95
C GLN A 45 -7.11 -3.50 -7.96
N ARG A 46 -7.45 -3.99 -9.15
CA ARG A 46 -8.18 -3.22 -10.18
C ARG A 46 -9.58 -2.84 -9.72
N LEU A 47 -10.29 -3.73 -9.05
CA LEU A 47 -11.61 -3.44 -8.47
C LEU A 47 -11.51 -2.40 -7.35
N ARG A 48 -10.53 -2.53 -6.45
CA ARG A 48 -10.30 -1.52 -5.40
C ARG A 48 -9.99 -0.14 -5.96
N SER A 49 -9.16 -0.06 -6.98
CA SER A 49 -8.80 1.24 -7.60
C SER A 49 -9.95 1.87 -8.38
N ALA A 50 -10.87 1.06 -8.91
CA ALA A 50 -12.07 1.56 -9.56
C ALA A 50 -13.13 2.07 -8.58
N VAL A 51 -13.14 1.55 -7.33
CA VAL A 51 -14.15 1.87 -6.32
C VAL A 51 -13.65 2.89 -5.29
N ILE A 52 -12.33 2.92 -5.02
CA ILE A 52 -11.72 3.82 -4.02
C ILE A 52 -10.75 4.76 -4.73
N PRO A 53 -11.11 6.04 -4.96
CA PRO A 53 -10.18 7.04 -5.48
C PRO A 53 -8.94 7.13 -4.59
N GLY A 54 -7.73 7.21 -5.20
CA GLY A 54 -6.48 7.34 -4.46
C GLY A 54 -5.71 6.04 -4.22
N TYR A 55 -6.23 4.87 -4.66
CA TYR A 55 -5.42 3.65 -4.67
C TYR A 55 -4.49 3.65 -5.91
N PRO A 56 -3.16 3.61 -5.72
CA PRO A 56 -2.22 3.56 -6.84
C PRO A 56 -2.34 2.21 -7.57
N VAL A 57 -2.48 2.26 -8.89
CA VAL A 57 -2.50 1.08 -9.75
C VAL A 57 -1.15 0.88 -10.38
N GLN A 58 -0.51 -0.25 -10.12
CA GLN A 58 0.72 -0.60 -10.80
C GLN A 58 0.39 -1.02 -12.24
N THR A 59 0.96 -0.32 -13.23
CA THR A 59 0.71 -0.54 -14.66
C THR A 59 1.84 -1.26 -15.36
N GLY A 60 2.99 -1.37 -14.70
CA GLY A 60 4.17 -2.06 -15.20
C GLY A 60 5.26 -2.17 -14.15
N SER A 61 6.40 -2.76 -14.50
CA SER A 61 7.55 -2.78 -13.62
C SER A 61 8.13 -1.36 -13.54
N GLY A 62 8.07 -0.74 -12.34
CA GLY A 62 8.59 0.61 -12.12
C GLY A 62 7.65 1.74 -12.54
N GLU A 63 6.36 1.45 -12.76
CA GLU A 63 5.35 2.46 -13.09
C GLU A 63 4.05 2.22 -12.32
N MET A 64 3.46 3.31 -11.81
CA MET A 64 2.11 3.30 -11.25
C MET A 64 1.32 4.53 -11.69
N MET A 65 0.01 4.39 -11.70
CA MET A 65 -0.94 5.46 -11.97
C MET A 65 -1.80 5.77 -10.76
N ILE A 66 -2.10 7.05 -10.58
CA ILE A 66 -3.01 7.59 -9.59
C ILE A 66 -4.10 8.33 -10.35
N SER A 67 -5.36 7.97 -10.13
CA SER A 67 -6.49 8.65 -10.74
C SER A 67 -6.77 9.98 -10.03
N GLU A 68 -7.18 10.97 -10.79
CA GLU A 68 -7.65 12.24 -10.27
C GLU A 68 -8.94 12.04 -9.46
N SER A 69 -9.03 12.70 -8.32
CA SER A 69 -10.23 12.74 -7.49
C SER A 69 -11.26 13.71 -8.07
N PRO A 70 -12.55 13.61 -7.71
CA PRO A 70 -13.60 14.51 -8.21
C PRO A 70 -13.32 16.01 -8.01
N GLY A 71 -12.39 16.37 -7.11
CA GLY A 71 -11.98 17.77 -6.87
C GLY A 71 -10.74 18.20 -7.67
N GLY A 72 -10.30 17.49 -8.69
CA GLY A 72 -9.11 17.83 -9.47
C GLY A 72 -7.79 17.54 -8.76
N GLN A 73 -7.81 16.78 -7.68
CA GLN A 73 -6.65 16.51 -6.84
C GLN A 73 -6.20 15.05 -6.98
N TYR A 74 -4.91 14.81 -6.79
CA TYR A 74 -4.33 13.47 -6.78
C TYR A 74 -4.11 13.03 -5.34
N LEU A 75 -5.06 12.24 -4.84
CA LEU A 75 -4.94 11.59 -3.53
C LEU A 75 -4.28 10.22 -3.70
N VAL A 76 -3.41 9.84 -2.78
CA VAL A 76 -2.77 8.53 -2.79
C VAL A 76 -2.69 7.97 -1.37
N TYR A 77 -3.04 6.70 -1.23
CA TYR A 77 -2.87 5.99 0.03
C TYR A 77 -1.50 5.31 0.07
N GLY A 78 -0.79 5.60 1.15
CA GLY A 78 0.51 5.00 1.46
C GLY A 78 0.54 4.47 2.89
N LYS A 79 1.74 4.07 3.32
CA LYS A 79 2.02 3.68 4.70
C LYS A 79 3.24 4.41 5.20
N VAL A 80 3.16 4.91 6.43
CA VAL A 80 4.30 5.48 7.16
C VAL A 80 4.54 4.61 8.38
N ASN A 81 5.73 4.03 8.49
CA ASN A 81 6.08 3.06 9.54
C ASN A 81 5.02 1.93 9.66
N GLY A 82 4.48 1.46 8.52
CA GLY A 82 3.44 0.44 8.47
C GLY A 82 2.00 0.95 8.68
N THR A 83 1.80 2.16 9.19
CA THR A 83 0.48 2.76 9.43
C THR A 83 -0.07 3.39 8.16
N PRO A 84 -1.31 3.09 7.73
CA PRO A 84 -1.93 3.71 6.56
C PRO A 84 -2.11 5.22 6.73
N VAL A 85 -1.69 5.98 5.72
CA VAL A 85 -1.81 7.45 5.64
C VAL A 85 -2.29 7.84 4.25
N GLY A 86 -3.28 8.74 4.20
CA GLY A 86 -3.71 9.36 2.96
C GLY A 86 -2.90 10.62 2.67
N PHE A 87 -2.41 10.72 1.45
CA PHE A 87 -1.62 11.86 1.00
C PHE A 87 -2.27 12.57 -0.17
N LEU A 88 -2.18 13.88 -0.17
CA LEU A 88 -2.38 14.70 -1.35
C LEU A 88 -1.02 14.88 -2.04
N VAL A 89 -0.94 14.61 -3.33
CA VAL A 89 0.25 14.95 -4.11
C VAL A 89 0.21 16.42 -4.43
N ASP A 90 1.18 17.16 -3.90
CA ASP A 90 1.24 18.62 -4.00
C ASP A 90 2.61 19.06 -4.52
N THR A 91 2.65 19.47 -5.79
CA THR A 91 3.89 19.97 -6.42
C THR A 91 4.36 21.31 -5.87
N GLY A 92 3.49 22.08 -5.22
CA GLY A 92 3.81 23.34 -4.55
C GLY A 92 4.44 23.16 -3.17
N ALA A 93 4.26 22.01 -2.54
CA ALA A 93 4.92 21.68 -1.28
C ALA A 93 6.36 21.23 -1.50
N SER A 94 7.31 21.80 -0.77
CA SER A 94 8.72 21.41 -0.88
C SER A 94 9.01 20.06 -0.21
N ASP A 95 8.36 19.78 0.92
CA ASP A 95 8.61 18.62 1.78
C ASP A 95 7.52 17.55 1.65
N ILE A 96 7.77 16.37 2.24
CA ILE A 96 6.73 15.43 2.64
C ILE A 96 6.22 15.94 3.98
N VAL A 97 4.92 16.26 4.06
CA VAL A 97 4.34 16.88 5.25
C VAL A 97 3.29 15.94 5.85
N LEU A 98 3.46 15.60 7.12
CA LEU A 98 2.46 14.86 7.88
C LEU A 98 1.52 15.82 8.59
N SER A 99 0.23 15.52 8.53
CA SER A 99 -0.77 16.17 9.39
C SER A 99 -0.51 15.82 10.86
N PRO A 100 -0.88 16.69 11.81
CA PRO A 100 -0.78 16.36 13.23
C PRO A 100 -1.54 15.09 13.62
N ALA A 101 -2.65 14.82 12.94
CA ALA A 101 -3.46 13.62 13.17
C ALA A 101 -2.71 12.35 12.73
N ASP A 102 -2.12 12.37 11.54
CA ASP A 102 -1.34 11.25 11.03
C ASP A 102 -0.05 11.04 11.83
N ALA A 103 0.61 12.12 12.25
CA ALA A 103 1.81 12.05 13.09
C ALA A 103 1.51 11.33 14.42
N ARG A 104 0.39 11.65 15.08
CA ARG A 104 -0.04 10.92 16.30
C ARG A 104 -0.34 9.45 16.00
N ARG A 105 -1.00 9.15 14.88
CA ARG A 105 -1.34 7.77 14.49
C ARG A 105 -0.12 6.88 14.25
N ILE A 106 0.98 7.46 13.79
CA ILE A 106 2.26 6.73 13.62
C ILE A 106 3.11 6.71 14.89
N GLY A 107 2.58 7.21 16.01
CA GLY A 107 3.24 7.16 17.31
C GLY A 107 4.19 8.32 17.62
N VAL A 108 4.09 9.44 16.90
CA VAL A 108 4.92 10.62 17.21
C VAL A 108 4.40 11.33 18.47
N ASP A 109 5.29 11.55 19.41
CA ASP A 109 5.03 12.43 20.56
C ASP A 109 5.11 13.88 20.11
N MET A 110 3.94 14.51 19.95
CA MET A 110 3.83 15.90 19.47
C MET A 110 4.36 16.92 20.46
N GLU A 111 4.42 16.59 21.75
CA GLU A 111 4.91 17.52 22.79
C GLU A 111 6.43 17.61 22.77
N SER A 112 7.12 16.57 22.35
CA SER A 112 8.57 16.54 22.19
C SER A 112 9.09 17.29 20.97
N LEU A 113 8.21 17.68 20.05
CA LEU A 113 8.59 18.31 18.78
C LEU A 113 8.92 19.79 18.94
N LYS A 114 9.96 20.22 18.22
CA LYS A 114 10.31 21.64 18.08
C LYS A 114 9.79 22.16 16.74
N PHE A 115 8.75 23.00 16.79
CA PHE A 115 8.14 23.61 15.60
C PHE A 115 8.89 24.89 15.19
N ASP A 116 10.14 24.73 14.81
CA ASP A 116 11.09 25.81 14.48
C ASP A 116 11.19 26.11 12.98
N ARG A 117 10.60 25.27 12.12
CA ARG A 117 10.53 25.53 10.67
C ARG A 117 9.35 26.41 10.33
N VAL A 118 9.61 27.47 9.57
CA VAL A 118 8.57 28.33 9.00
C VAL A 118 8.41 28.00 7.52
N TYR A 119 7.19 27.86 7.07
CA TYR A 119 6.82 27.66 5.67
C TYR A 119 5.91 28.78 5.21
N GLU A 120 6.06 29.18 3.98
CA GLU A 120 5.05 29.97 3.30
C GLU A 120 4.02 29.02 2.68
N THR A 121 2.76 29.27 2.97
CA THR A 121 1.64 28.51 2.44
C THR A 121 0.63 29.47 1.79
N ALA A 122 -0.28 28.94 0.98
CA ALA A 122 -1.35 29.74 0.39
C ALA A 122 -2.21 30.48 1.43
N ASN A 123 -2.26 29.99 2.68
CA ASN A 123 -3.01 30.59 3.79
C ASN A 123 -2.13 31.43 4.74
N GLY A 124 -0.91 31.79 4.32
CA GLY A 124 0.05 32.52 5.14
C GLY A 124 1.17 31.64 5.69
N GLN A 125 1.85 32.14 6.73
CA GLN A 125 2.97 31.39 7.32
C GLN A 125 2.47 30.25 8.21
N GLY A 126 2.99 29.05 7.96
CA GLY A 126 2.82 27.87 8.78
C GLY A 126 4.10 27.51 9.54
N ARG A 127 3.96 26.77 10.62
CA ARG A 127 5.10 26.20 11.37
C ARG A 127 5.07 24.68 11.30
N GLY A 128 6.25 24.08 11.28
CA GLY A 128 6.42 22.64 11.32
C GLY A 128 7.67 22.21 12.05
N ALA A 129 7.69 20.94 12.43
CA ALA A 129 8.81 20.30 13.07
C ALA A 129 9.48 19.31 12.09
N ARG A 130 10.79 19.22 12.14
CA ARG A 130 11.54 18.18 11.41
C ARG A 130 11.35 16.85 12.13
N TYR A 131 11.07 15.83 11.34
CA TYR A 131 10.99 14.47 11.83
C TYR A 131 11.57 13.50 10.80
N ARG A 132 11.84 12.28 11.21
CA ARG A 132 12.36 11.24 10.32
C ARG A 132 11.58 9.96 10.54
N VAL A 133 11.01 9.44 9.49
CA VAL A 133 10.28 8.17 9.53
C VAL A 133 11.16 7.04 8.99
N SER A 134 11.04 5.87 9.59
CA SER A 134 11.84 4.71 9.19
C SER A 134 11.47 4.23 7.79
N THR A 135 10.17 4.25 7.46
CA THR A 135 9.68 3.83 6.15
C THR A 135 8.52 4.69 5.67
N LEU A 136 8.53 4.99 4.38
CA LEU A 136 7.40 5.54 3.63
C LEU A 136 7.15 4.63 2.43
N GLN A 137 5.96 4.07 2.34
CA GLN A 137 5.55 3.22 1.23
C GLN A 137 4.39 3.86 0.48
N VAL A 138 4.50 3.97 -0.85
CA VAL A 138 3.44 4.43 -1.75
C VAL A 138 3.33 3.42 -2.90
N GLY A 139 2.30 2.59 -2.86
CA GLY A 139 2.22 1.45 -3.78
C GLY A 139 3.43 0.52 -3.64
N ALA A 140 4.15 0.31 -4.74
CA ALA A 140 5.38 -0.49 -4.77
C ALA A 140 6.65 0.32 -4.44
N ILE A 141 6.57 1.65 -4.34
CA ILE A 141 7.70 2.49 -3.93
C ILE A 141 7.87 2.39 -2.42
N VAL A 142 9.03 1.93 -1.97
CA VAL A 142 9.41 1.88 -0.56
C VAL A 142 10.66 2.73 -0.36
N LEU A 143 10.55 3.72 0.52
CA LEU A 143 11.63 4.60 0.90
C LEU A 143 11.98 4.37 2.37
N HIS A 144 13.27 4.37 2.68
CA HIS A 144 13.78 4.21 4.04
C HIS A 144 14.41 5.50 4.54
N ASP A 145 14.37 5.70 5.84
CA ASP A 145 15.02 6.82 6.54
C ASP A 145 14.63 8.19 5.94
N VAL A 146 13.32 8.43 5.84
CA VAL A 146 12.76 9.54 5.10
C VAL A 146 12.59 10.77 5.98
N PRO A 147 13.23 11.91 5.65
CA PRO A 147 12.95 13.17 6.32
C PRO A 147 11.56 13.65 5.92
N VAL A 148 10.79 14.05 6.90
CA VAL A 148 9.45 14.62 6.77
C VAL A 148 9.31 15.86 7.64
N SER A 149 8.31 16.66 7.37
CA SER A 149 7.89 17.75 8.23
C SER A 149 6.56 17.42 8.86
N ILE A 150 6.39 17.73 10.13
CA ILE A 150 5.10 17.60 10.83
C ILE A 150 4.53 19.00 10.99
N ASN A 151 3.33 19.22 10.43
CA ASN A 151 2.69 20.54 10.53
C ASN A 151 2.21 20.81 11.97
N GLN A 152 2.34 22.05 12.43
CA GLN A 152 1.83 22.45 13.75
C GLN A 152 0.33 22.65 13.74
N ALA A 153 -0.16 23.37 12.73
CA ALA A 153 -1.58 23.66 12.59
C ALA A 153 -2.35 22.44 12.08
N PRO A 154 -3.63 22.29 12.46
CA PRO A 154 -4.47 21.25 11.90
C PRO A 154 -4.52 21.32 10.37
N MET A 155 -4.40 20.16 9.73
CA MET A 155 -4.61 19.98 8.30
C MET A 155 -5.31 18.66 8.04
N GLN A 156 -6.15 18.62 7.00
CA GLN A 156 -7.01 17.45 6.74
C GLN A 156 -6.25 16.27 6.17
N THR A 157 -5.24 16.51 5.36
CA THR A 157 -4.52 15.49 4.59
C THR A 157 -3.04 15.76 4.62
N SER A 158 -2.23 14.73 4.80
CA SER A 158 -0.78 14.81 4.65
C SER A 158 -0.38 15.08 3.20
N LEU A 159 0.82 15.60 2.93
CA LEU A 159 1.25 16.00 1.59
C LEU A 159 2.46 15.18 1.13
N LEU A 160 2.45 14.76 -0.13
CA LEU A 160 3.62 14.29 -0.85
C LEU A 160 4.12 15.41 -1.77
N GLY A 161 5.06 16.18 -1.27
CA GLY A 161 5.63 17.30 -2.01
C GLY A 161 6.83 16.91 -2.88
N ALA A 162 7.55 17.94 -3.33
CA ALA A 162 8.70 17.80 -4.22
C ALA A 162 9.81 16.90 -3.63
N ALA A 163 9.94 16.83 -2.29
CA ALA A 163 10.89 15.92 -1.65
C ALA A 163 10.63 14.42 -1.95
N PHE A 164 9.37 14.04 -2.18
CA PHE A 164 9.02 12.70 -2.66
C PHE A 164 9.20 12.60 -4.18
N LEU A 165 8.65 13.55 -4.94
CA LEU A 165 8.62 13.50 -6.39
C LEU A 165 10.02 13.46 -7.01
N ARG A 166 10.99 14.16 -6.43
CA ARG A 166 12.40 14.15 -6.86
C ARG A 166 13.12 12.80 -6.66
N ARG A 167 12.54 11.87 -5.91
CA ARG A 167 13.09 10.51 -5.73
C ARG A 167 12.64 9.55 -6.84
N LEU A 168 11.72 9.99 -7.68
CA LEU A 168 11.22 9.26 -8.83
C LEU A 168 12.10 9.53 -10.05
N LYS A 169 12.14 8.59 -10.99
CA LYS A 169 12.74 8.82 -12.30
C LYS A 169 12.00 9.89 -13.09
N SER A 170 10.67 9.82 -13.04
CA SER A 170 9.80 10.84 -13.64
C SER A 170 8.41 10.78 -13.04
N PHE A 171 7.68 11.87 -13.17
CA PHE A 171 6.24 11.94 -12.97
C PHE A 171 5.61 12.83 -14.03
N GLY A 172 4.36 12.59 -14.33
CA GLY A 172 3.62 13.37 -15.33
C GLY A 172 2.11 13.23 -15.15
N PHE A 173 1.39 14.09 -15.85
CA PHE A 173 -0.08 14.11 -15.84
C PHE A 173 -0.58 13.87 -17.27
N SER A 174 -1.54 12.96 -17.43
CA SER A 174 -2.22 12.66 -18.69
C SER A 174 -3.60 12.08 -18.40
N ASP A 175 -4.60 12.54 -19.13
CA ASP A 175 -5.97 11.97 -19.11
C ASP A 175 -6.55 11.78 -17.70
N HIS A 176 -6.51 12.82 -16.88
CA HIS A 176 -6.97 12.77 -15.48
C HIS A 176 -6.25 11.72 -14.61
N ARG A 177 -5.00 11.41 -14.97
CA ARG A 177 -4.14 10.48 -14.24
C ARG A 177 -2.77 11.07 -14.01
N MET A 178 -2.21 10.77 -12.86
CA MET A 178 -0.81 11.02 -12.57
C MET A 178 -0.04 9.72 -12.72
N VAL A 179 1.02 9.73 -13.53
CA VAL A 179 1.92 8.59 -13.73
C VAL A 179 3.21 8.85 -12.96
N LEU A 180 3.61 7.87 -12.14
CA LEU A 180 4.85 7.89 -11.37
C LEU A 180 5.75 6.75 -11.87
N ARG A 181 7.06 7.04 -12.13
CA ARG A 181 8.07 6.04 -12.52
C ARG A 181 9.25 6.09 -11.57
N TRP A 182 9.74 4.92 -11.13
CA TRP A 182 10.84 4.79 -10.15
C TRP A 182 11.90 3.74 -10.54
#